data_172c95e788c8ffa50289f745dd0d7748
#
_entry.id   172c95e788c8ffa50289f745dd0d7748
#
_cell.length_a   1.000
_cell.length_b   1.000
_cell.length_c   1.000
_cell.angle_alpha   90.00
_cell.angle_beta   90.00
_cell.angle_gamma   90.00
#
_symmetry.space_group_name_H-M   'P 1'
#
loop_
_entity.id
_entity.type
_entity.pdbx_description
1 polymer ?
#
loop_
_entity_poly.entity_id
_entity_poly.type
_entity_poly.pdbx_seq_one_letter_code
_entity_poly.pdbx_strand_id
1 'polypeptide(L)'
;IAKKLIVKAKESGADAVKFQKRSINRILTRDGLKMPYDNRNSFGKTYGEHKIALELSDEDYKHLFDFTQKQNLFFSASGWDEESVDFLFKLNVPFLKMASADLSNFPLIKHTAQTKLPTILSTGMADMELVKSAYNLFQSFNFNVGLMQCTSTYPAKFNELHLNVISTYRNIFPKAVIGYSGHELGIAIPSVAVALG
;
A
#
# COMPACT_ATOMS: atom_id res chain seq x y z
N ILE A 1 4.43 -2.59 -19.95
CA ILE A 1 4.84 -3.46 -18.81
C ILE A 1 3.65 -3.66 -17.88
N ALA A 2 2.98 -2.62 -17.35
CA ALA A 2 1.92 -2.71 -16.35
C ALA A 2 0.79 -3.68 -16.74
N LYS A 3 0.26 -3.60 -17.98
CA LYS A 3 -0.78 -4.53 -18.46
C LYS A 3 -0.32 -6.00 -18.44
N LYS A 4 0.95 -6.28 -18.77
CA LYS A 4 1.50 -7.65 -18.67
C LYS A 4 1.54 -8.15 -17.22
N LEU A 5 1.87 -7.29 -16.26
CA LEU A 5 1.85 -7.64 -14.84
C LEU A 5 0.43 -7.92 -14.35
N ILE A 6 -0.57 -7.14 -14.77
CA ILE A 6 -2.00 -7.39 -14.46
C ILE A 6 -2.43 -8.77 -14.96
N VAL A 7 -2.09 -9.11 -16.23
CA VAL A 7 -2.43 -10.43 -16.80
C VAL A 7 -1.75 -11.54 -15.99
N LYS A 8 -0.47 -11.39 -15.63
CA LYS A 8 0.25 -12.39 -14.83
C LYS A 8 -0.32 -12.52 -13.41
N ALA A 9 -0.75 -11.42 -12.80
CA ALA A 9 -1.45 -11.48 -11.51
C ALA A 9 -2.75 -12.29 -11.63
N LYS A 10 -3.54 -12.08 -12.69
CA LYS A 10 -4.75 -12.86 -12.96
C LYS A 10 -4.46 -14.34 -13.16
N GLU A 11 -3.48 -14.67 -13.99
CA GLU A 11 -3.05 -16.05 -14.24
C GLU A 11 -2.57 -16.76 -12.97
N SER A 12 -2.03 -15.98 -12.01
CA SER A 12 -1.57 -16.47 -10.71
C SER A 12 -2.68 -16.56 -9.65
N GLY A 13 -3.94 -16.27 -10.00
CA GLY A 13 -5.07 -16.38 -9.08
C GLY A 13 -5.26 -15.18 -8.14
N ALA A 14 -4.65 -14.03 -8.42
CA ALA A 14 -4.90 -12.82 -7.64
C ALA A 14 -6.33 -12.31 -7.83
N ASP A 15 -6.91 -11.71 -6.79
CA ASP A 15 -8.22 -11.05 -6.84
C ASP A 15 -8.09 -9.55 -7.16
N ALA A 16 -6.94 -8.95 -6.83
CA ALA A 16 -6.69 -7.53 -7.02
C ALA A 16 -5.26 -7.24 -7.45
N VAL A 17 -5.08 -6.10 -8.12
CA VAL A 17 -3.77 -5.50 -8.39
C VAL A 17 -3.69 -4.13 -7.75
N LYS A 18 -2.51 -3.80 -7.22
CA LYS A 18 -2.27 -2.54 -6.53
C LYS A 18 -1.07 -1.80 -7.09
N PHE A 19 -1.29 -0.53 -7.41
CA PHE A 19 -0.26 0.42 -7.84
C PHE A 19 0.09 1.40 -6.71
N GLN A 20 0.87 2.43 -7.02
CA GLN A 20 1.21 3.52 -6.12
C GLN A 20 1.02 4.84 -6.86
N LYS A 21 0.22 5.75 -6.32
CA LYS A 21 -0.04 7.08 -6.88
C LYS A 21 0.55 8.15 -5.98
N ARG A 22 1.29 9.09 -6.58
CA ARG A 22 1.99 10.16 -5.86
C ARG A 22 1.90 11.47 -6.62
N SER A 23 1.76 12.56 -5.88
CA SER A 23 2.07 13.91 -6.33
C SER A 23 3.49 14.24 -5.85
N ILE A 24 4.49 14.05 -6.71
CA ILE A 24 5.92 14.07 -6.32
C ILE A 24 6.30 15.33 -5.53
N ASN A 25 5.75 16.49 -5.90
CA ASN A 25 6.01 17.76 -5.23
C ASN A 25 5.35 17.88 -3.84
N ARG A 26 4.42 16.98 -3.49
CA ARG A 26 3.76 16.91 -2.18
C ARG A 26 4.50 16.02 -1.19
N ILE A 27 5.11 14.95 -1.68
CA ILE A 27 5.75 13.94 -0.83
C ILE A 27 7.25 14.17 -0.61
N LEU A 28 7.87 15.04 -1.39
CA LEU A 28 9.31 15.32 -1.31
C LEU A 28 9.57 16.83 -1.17
N THR A 29 10.51 17.15 -0.28
CA THR A 29 11.05 18.51 -0.19
C THR A 29 11.90 18.84 -1.43
N ARG A 30 12.14 20.12 -1.68
CA ARG A 30 13.02 20.55 -2.79
C ARG A 30 14.42 19.95 -2.70
N ASP A 31 14.95 19.78 -1.49
CA ASP A 31 16.26 19.17 -1.27
C ASP A 31 16.20 17.66 -1.47
N GLY A 32 15.13 17.00 -1.00
CA GLY A 32 14.89 15.58 -1.24
C GLY A 32 14.81 15.24 -2.74
N LEU A 33 14.20 16.11 -3.55
CA LEU A 33 14.14 15.93 -5.02
C LEU A 33 15.54 15.98 -5.66
N LYS A 34 16.45 16.79 -5.12
CA LYS A 34 17.81 17.00 -5.64
C LYS A 34 18.83 15.97 -5.10
N MET A 35 18.46 15.16 -4.11
CA MET A 35 19.38 14.17 -3.55
C MET A 35 19.93 13.24 -4.65
N PRO A 36 21.26 13.03 -4.70
CA PRO A 36 21.84 12.05 -5.61
C PRO A 36 21.22 10.67 -5.41
N TYR A 37 20.88 9.99 -6.49
CA TYR A 37 20.32 8.66 -6.48
C TYR A 37 20.99 7.80 -7.52
N ASP A 38 22.12 7.20 -7.14
CA ASP A 38 22.95 6.38 -8.01
C ASP A 38 22.97 4.92 -7.49
N ASN A 39 22.23 4.07 -8.20
CA ASN A 39 22.24 2.62 -8.00
C ASN A 39 21.79 1.94 -9.31
N ARG A 40 21.99 0.65 -9.41
CA ARG A 40 21.68 -0.15 -10.63
C ARG A 40 20.22 -0.05 -11.10
N ASN A 41 19.29 0.41 -10.26
CA ASN A 41 17.87 0.53 -10.56
C ASN A 41 17.43 1.99 -10.74
N SER A 42 18.36 2.96 -10.80
CA SER A 42 18.06 4.38 -10.99
C SER A 42 17.52 4.66 -12.39
N PHE A 43 16.49 5.50 -12.46
CA PHE A 43 15.95 6.08 -13.69
C PHE A 43 16.31 7.56 -13.83
N GLY A 44 17.40 8.02 -13.20
CA GLY A 44 17.87 9.40 -13.25
C GLY A 44 19.04 9.59 -12.30
N LYS A 45 19.62 10.79 -12.29
CA LYS A 45 20.76 11.15 -11.42
C LYS A 45 20.32 11.55 -10.02
N THR A 46 19.09 12.02 -9.89
CA THR A 46 18.51 12.46 -8.62
C THR A 46 17.32 11.59 -8.22
N TYR A 47 17.00 11.62 -6.92
CA TYR A 47 15.84 10.90 -6.39
C TYR A 47 14.52 11.40 -7.00
N GLY A 48 14.43 12.71 -7.26
CA GLY A 48 13.29 13.30 -7.94
C GLY A 48 13.12 12.80 -9.37
N GLU A 49 14.19 12.79 -10.16
CA GLU A 49 14.16 12.25 -11.55
C GLU A 49 13.73 10.79 -11.55
N HIS A 50 14.29 9.97 -10.65
CA HIS A 50 13.90 8.57 -10.50
C HIS A 50 12.41 8.42 -10.17
N LYS A 51 11.88 9.21 -9.24
CA LYS A 51 10.46 9.14 -8.86
C LYS A 51 9.53 9.60 -9.98
N ILE A 52 9.88 10.69 -10.69
CA ILE A 52 9.12 11.18 -11.84
C ILE A 52 9.08 10.14 -12.96
N ALA A 53 10.20 9.48 -13.24
CA ALA A 53 10.27 8.45 -14.28
C ALA A 53 9.42 7.21 -13.98
N LEU A 54 9.11 6.94 -12.71
CA LEU A 54 8.28 5.81 -12.28
C LEU A 54 6.80 6.16 -12.11
N GLU A 55 6.46 7.45 -12.05
CA GLU A 55 5.07 7.85 -11.83
C GLU A 55 4.27 7.74 -13.13
N LEU A 56 3.09 7.18 -13.02
CA LEU A 56 2.14 7.06 -14.12
C LEU A 56 1.26 8.32 -14.19
N SER A 57 0.88 8.73 -15.39
CA SER A 57 -0.07 9.81 -15.58
C SER A 57 -1.48 9.42 -15.11
N ASP A 58 -2.34 10.41 -14.86
CA ASP A 58 -3.75 10.17 -14.52
C ASP A 58 -4.49 9.40 -15.63
N GLU A 59 -4.11 9.64 -16.89
CA GLU A 59 -4.65 8.93 -18.04
C GLU A 59 -4.20 7.46 -18.06
N ASP A 60 -2.93 7.19 -17.73
CA ASP A 60 -2.44 5.81 -17.59
C ASP A 60 -3.20 5.05 -16.50
N TYR A 61 -3.48 5.71 -15.35
CA TYR A 61 -4.27 5.11 -14.27
C TYR A 61 -5.67 4.73 -14.73
N LYS A 62 -6.38 5.61 -15.46
CA LYS A 62 -7.70 5.32 -16.04
C LYS A 62 -7.64 4.13 -16.99
N HIS A 63 -6.68 4.13 -17.91
CA HIS A 63 -6.47 3.02 -18.83
C HIS A 63 -6.15 1.69 -18.13
N LEU A 64 -5.36 1.71 -17.05
CA LEU A 64 -5.04 0.51 -16.28
C LEU A 64 -6.24 0.05 -15.45
N PHE A 65 -7.03 0.97 -14.91
CA PHE A 65 -8.27 0.67 -14.21
C PHE A 65 -9.25 -0.08 -15.13
N ASP A 66 -9.55 0.49 -16.31
CA ASP A 66 -10.45 -0.13 -17.29
C ASP A 66 -9.92 -1.49 -17.77
N PHE A 67 -8.61 -1.58 -18.00
CA PHE A 67 -7.99 -2.84 -18.40
C PHE A 67 -8.11 -3.90 -17.31
N THR A 68 -7.91 -3.52 -16.05
CA THR A 68 -7.99 -4.43 -14.90
C THR A 68 -9.40 -4.96 -14.71
N GLN A 69 -10.42 -4.11 -14.85
CA GLN A 69 -11.83 -4.53 -14.79
C GLN A 69 -12.16 -5.56 -15.89
N LYS A 70 -11.65 -5.36 -17.11
CA LYS A 70 -11.81 -6.34 -18.22
C LYS A 70 -11.15 -7.69 -17.94
N GLN A 71 -10.19 -7.75 -17.01
CA GLN A 71 -9.58 -9.00 -16.53
C GLN A 71 -10.33 -9.61 -15.34
N ASN A 72 -11.46 -9.05 -14.91
CA ASN A 72 -12.19 -9.43 -13.70
C ASN A 72 -11.28 -9.41 -12.46
N LEU A 73 -10.50 -8.35 -12.30
CA LEU A 73 -9.68 -8.06 -11.13
C LEU A 73 -10.11 -6.73 -10.51
N PHE A 74 -9.96 -6.61 -9.20
CA PHE A 74 -10.04 -5.32 -8.54
C PHE A 74 -8.79 -4.49 -8.79
N PHE A 75 -8.97 -3.20 -9.05
CA PHE A 75 -7.88 -2.24 -9.17
C PHE A 75 -7.80 -1.37 -7.93
N SER A 76 -6.61 -1.17 -7.39
CA SER A 76 -6.37 -0.20 -6.34
C SER A 76 -4.98 0.43 -6.45
N ALA A 77 -4.72 1.43 -5.64
CA ALA A 77 -3.39 1.99 -5.45
C ALA A 77 -3.20 2.51 -4.02
N SER A 78 -1.94 2.66 -3.60
CA SER A 78 -1.61 3.47 -2.43
C SER A 78 -1.56 4.93 -2.86
N GLY A 79 -2.41 5.78 -2.28
CA GLY A 79 -2.30 7.23 -2.37
C GLY A 79 -1.31 7.71 -1.31
N TRP A 80 -0.23 8.38 -1.72
CA TRP A 80 0.83 8.85 -0.83
C TRP A 80 0.65 10.30 -0.36
N ASP A 81 -0.40 10.96 -0.83
CA ASP A 81 -0.80 12.32 -0.51
C ASP A 81 -2.31 12.49 -0.74
N GLU A 82 -2.87 13.58 -0.24
CA GLU A 82 -4.32 13.83 -0.30
C GLU A 82 -4.82 13.94 -1.75
N GLU A 83 -4.06 14.58 -2.64
CA GLU A 83 -4.43 14.72 -4.06
C GLU A 83 -4.51 13.36 -4.74
N SER A 84 -3.56 12.47 -4.41
CA SER A 84 -3.55 11.08 -4.90
C SER A 84 -4.73 10.27 -4.36
N VAL A 85 -5.11 10.46 -3.10
CA VAL A 85 -6.30 9.83 -2.51
C VAL A 85 -7.56 10.33 -3.20
N ASP A 86 -7.71 11.65 -3.41
CA ASP A 86 -8.84 12.25 -4.11
C ASP A 86 -8.97 11.75 -5.55
N PHE A 87 -7.84 11.62 -6.24
CA PHE A 87 -7.81 11.05 -7.59
C PHE A 87 -8.33 9.60 -7.60
N LEU A 88 -7.85 8.76 -6.69
CA LEU A 88 -8.27 7.36 -6.58
C LEU A 88 -9.76 7.25 -6.20
N PHE A 89 -10.23 8.11 -5.30
CA PHE A 89 -11.64 8.19 -4.94
C PHE A 89 -12.51 8.53 -6.16
N LYS A 90 -12.13 9.55 -6.95
CA LYS A 90 -12.82 9.93 -8.20
C LYS A 90 -12.75 8.84 -9.28
N LEU A 91 -11.69 8.04 -9.29
CA LEU A 91 -11.55 6.87 -10.18
C LEU A 91 -12.45 5.71 -9.78
N ASN A 92 -13.14 5.79 -8.63
CA ASN A 92 -14.02 4.76 -8.08
C ASN A 92 -13.31 3.43 -7.81
N VAL A 93 -12.09 3.48 -7.26
CA VAL A 93 -11.42 2.25 -6.80
C VAL A 93 -12.22 1.60 -5.67
N PRO A 94 -12.31 0.26 -5.61
CA PRO A 94 -13.13 -0.42 -4.61
C PRO A 94 -12.54 -0.37 -3.19
N PHE A 95 -11.27 -0.09 -3.05
CA PHE A 95 -10.59 0.07 -1.76
C PHE A 95 -9.32 0.91 -1.91
N LEU A 96 -8.83 1.43 -0.82
CA LEU A 96 -7.56 2.15 -0.74
C LEU A 96 -6.52 1.34 0.03
N LYS A 97 -5.25 1.62 -0.20
CA LYS A 97 -4.13 1.05 0.56
C LYS A 97 -3.27 2.18 1.11
N MET A 98 -2.94 2.08 2.38
CA MET A 98 -1.93 2.95 3.00
C MET A 98 -0.64 2.16 3.25
N ALA A 99 0.48 2.73 2.83
CA ALA A 99 1.79 2.13 3.05
C ALA A 99 2.21 2.24 4.52
N SER A 100 3.12 1.38 4.96
CA SER A 100 3.66 1.43 6.33
C SER A 100 4.28 2.78 6.67
N ALA A 101 4.94 3.42 5.71
CA ALA A 101 5.57 4.73 5.91
C ALA A 101 4.57 5.85 6.27
N ASP A 102 3.29 5.69 5.88
CA ASP A 102 2.25 6.69 6.14
C ASP A 102 1.43 6.39 7.39
N LEU A 103 1.74 5.34 8.15
CA LEU A 103 0.97 5.00 9.34
C LEU A 103 1.06 6.06 10.45
N SER A 104 2.11 6.87 10.46
CA SER A 104 2.27 8.03 11.33
C SER A 104 1.74 9.34 10.75
N ASN A 105 1.30 9.34 9.49
CA ASN A 105 0.77 10.50 8.79
C ASN A 105 -0.73 10.67 9.10
N PHE A 106 -1.06 11.11 10.31
CA PHE A 106 -2.45 11.27 10.75
C PHE A 106 -3.29 12.21 9.89
N PRO A 107 -2.78 13.31 9.31
CA PRO A 107 -3.54 14.10 8.35
C PRO A 107 -4.00 13.26 7.14
N LEU A 108 -3.09 12.51 6.52
CA LEU A 108 -3.42 11.65 5.37
C LEU A 108 -4.36 10.50 5.78
N ILE A 109 -4.16 9.89 6.97
CA ILE A 109 -5.07 8.88 7.52
C ILE A 109 -6.49 9.45 7.65
N LYS A 110 -6.63 10.64 8.24
CA LYS A 110 -7.91 11.30 8.40
C LYS A 110 -8.56 11.60 7.05
N HIS A 111 -7.81 12.14 6.10
CA HIS A 111 -8.29 12.42 4.75
C HIS A 111 -8.77 11.15 4.05
N THR A 112 -7.98 10.07 4.13
CA THR A 112 -8.35 8.76 3.59
C THR A 112 -9.62 8.22 4.22
N ALA A 113 -9.76 8.29 5.55
CA ALA A 113 -10.94 7.82 6.28
C ALA A 113 -12.22 8.59 5.89
N GLN A 114 -12.11 9.87 5.53
CA GLN A 114 -13.24 10.68 5.07
C GLN A 114 -13.84 10.21 3.75
N THR A 115 -13.07 9.48 2.92
CA THR A 115 -13.59 8.88 1.68
C THR A 115 -14.60 7.78 1.94
N LYS A 116 -14.57 7.17 3.13
CA LYS A 116 -15.37 5.99 3.51
C LYS A 116 -15.18 4.78 2.61
N LEU A 117 -14.08 4.71 1.85
CA LEU A 117 -13.72 3.51 1.09
C LEU A 117 -13.04 2.47 1.99
N PRO A 118 -13.30 1.15 1.81
CA PRO A 118 -12.53 0.11 2.45
C PRO A 118 -11.02 0.39 2.35
N THR A 119 -10.31 0.38 3.46
CA THR A 119 -8.89 0.76 3.46
C THR A 119 -8.05 -0.32 4.16
N ILE A 120 -6.94 -0.66 3.51
CA ILE A 120 -5.94 -1.60 4.03
C ILE A 120 -4.74 -0.81 4.53
N LEU A 121 -4.34 -1.01 5.79
CA LEU A 121 -3.17 -0.39 6.40
C LEU A 121 -2.04 -1.42 6.54
N SER A 122 -0.87 -1.13 6.02
CA SER A 122 0.35 -1.87 6.40
C SER A 122 0.98 -1.27 7.64
N THR A 123 1.50 -2.11 8.53
CA THR A 123 1.94 -1.73 9.87
C THR A 123 3.44 -1.87 10.09
N GLY A 124 4.22 -2.05 9.05
CA GLY A 124 5.68 -2.08 9.16
C GLY A 124 6.23 -0.78 9.74
N MET A 125 7.34 -0.86 10.49
CA MET A 125 7.99 0.26 11.18
C MET A 125 7.16 0.92 12.29
N ALA A 126 6.05 0.30 12.71
CA ALA A 126 5.16 0.84 13.73
C ALA A 126 5.19 -0.04 14.98
N ASP A 127 5.10 0.59 16.13
CA ASP A 127 4.77 -0.09 17.38
C ASP A 127 3.25 -0.26 17.53
N MET A 128 2.84 -1.00 18.55
CA MET A 128 1.43 -1.30 18.79
C MET A 128 0.59 -0.05 19.11
N GLU A 129 1.18 0.95 19.76
CA GLU A 129 0.46 2.18 20.13
C GLU A 129 0.16 3.02 18.88
N LEU A 130 1.09 3.09 17.94
CA LEU A 130 0.86 3.75 16.65
C LEU A 130 -0.21 3.01 15.83
N VAL A 131 -0.15 1.67 15.79
CA VAL A 131 -1.17 0.86 15.10
C VAL A 131 -2.56 1.08 15.70
N LYS A 132 -2.69 1.06 17.05
CA LYS A 132 -3.95 1.36 17.74
C LYS A 132 -4.47 2.76 17.41
N SER A 133 -3.58 3.76 17.43
CA SER A 133 -3.96 5.15 17.16
C SER A 133 -4.49 5.32 15.74
N ALA A 134 -3.80 4.76 14.74
CA ALA A 134 -4.23 4.78 13.34
C ALA A 134 -5.57 4.02 13.16
N TYR A 135 -5.70 2.83 13.73
CA TYR A 135 -6.93 2.04 13.69
C TYR A 135 -8.12 2.79 14.31
N ASN A 136 -7.95 3.35 15.51
CA ASN A 136 -9.00 4.09 16.20
C ASN A 136 -9.45 5.32 15.43
N LEU A 137 -8.54 6.00 14.73
CA LEU A 137 -8.91 7.12 13.88
C LEU A 137 -9.84 6.67 12.73
N PHE A 138 -9.56 5.55 12.06
CA PHE A 138 -10.50 4.99 11.08
C PHE A 138 -11.83 4.58 11.71
N GLN A 139 -11.81 3.94 12.89
CA GLN A 139 -13.03 3.52 13.58
C GLN A 139 -13.93 4.70 13.97
N SER A 140 -13.36 5.89 14.23
CA SER A 140 -14.15 7.11 14.51
C SER A 140 -15.02 7.56 13.32
N PHE A 141 -14.74 7.06 12.11
CA PHE A 141 -15.56 7.27 10.91
C PHE A 141 -16.51 6.11 10.60
N ASN A 142 -16.68 5.13 11.52
CA ASN A 142 -17.49 3.90 11.36
C ASN A 142 -17.10 3.09 10.12
N PHE A 143 -15.82 2.69 10.04
CA PHE A 143 -15.25 2.23 8.82
C PHE A 143 -14.55 0.87 8.92
N ASN A 144 -14.62 0.05 7.85
CA ASN A 144 -13.95 -1.24 7.77
C ASN A 144 -12.49 -1.08 7.36
N VAL A 145 -11.58 -1.51 8.23
CA VAL A 145 -10.14 -1.44 8.03
C VAL A 145 -9.53 -2.83 8.01
N GLY A 146 -8.68 -3.08 7.03
CA GLY A 146 -7.76 -4.21 7.04
C GLY A 146 -6.41 -3.80 7.62
N LEU A 147 -5.86 -4.60 8.54
CA LEU A 147 -4.53 -4.42 9.09
C LEU A 147 -3.62 -5.53 8.56
N MET A 148 -2.47 -5.16 8.01
CA MET A 148 -1.52 -6.13 7.49
C MET A 148 -0.23 -6.13 8.31
N GLN A 149 0.09 -7.29 8.91
CA GLN A 149 1.44 -7.51 9.39
C GLN A 149 2.43 -7.32 8.25
N CYS A 150 3.45 -6.52 8.48
CA CYS A 150 4.41 -6.13 7.46
C CYS A 150 5.78 -5.88 8.10
N THR A 151 6.84 -6.33 7.43
CA THR A 151 8.23 -5.98 7.76
C THR A 151 8.79 -5.14 6.61
N SER A 152 9.21 -3.90 6.90
CA SER A 152 9.60 -2.91 5.88
C SER A 152 11.08 -2.99 5.52
N THR A 153 11.61 -4.20 5.34
CA THR A 153 12.94 -4.48 4.76
C THR A 153 12.80 -5.20 3.43
N TYR A 154 13.70 -4.97 2.49
CA TYR A 154 13.61 -5.45 1.11
C TYR A 154 14.93 -6.05 0.62
N PRO A 155 15.10 -7.40 0.62
CA PRO A 155 14.16 -8.41 1.13
C PRO A 155 14.17 -8.50 2.65
N ALA A 156 13.03 -8.91 3.24
CA ALA A 156 12.93 -9.21 4.66
C ALA A 156 13.54 -10.59 4.97
N LYS A 157 14.26 -10.70 6.07
CA LYS A 157 14.80 -11.98 6.55
C LYS A 157 13.74 -12.73 7.36
N PHE A 158 13.78 -14.06 7.35
CA PHE A 158 12.77 -14.88 8.03
C PHE A 158 12.65 -14.61 9.53
N ASN A 159 13.76 -14.31 10.20
CA ASN A 159 13.78 -13.98 11.63
C ASN A 159 13.25 -12.56 11.95
N GLU A 160 12.96 -11.73 10.93
CA GLU A 160 12.42 -10.37 11.07
C GLU A 160 10.91 -10.32 10.80
N LEU A 161 10.27 -11.43 10.38
CA LEU A 161 8.89 -11.42 9.89
C LEU A 161 7.84 -11.35 10.99
N HIS A 162 8.15 -11.85 12.19
CA HIS A 162 7.26 -11.80 13.36
C HIS A 162 5.80 -12.19 13.08
N LEU A 163 5.57 -13.31 12.36
CA LEU A 163 4.24 -13.72 11.89
C LEU A 163 3.20 -13.88 13.01
N ASN A 164 3.63 -14.17 14.24
CA ASN A 164 2.71 -14.25 15.40
C ASN A 164 1.96 -12.95 15.67
N VAL A 165 2.42 -11.81 15.12
CA VAL A 165 1.70 -10.54 15.18
C VAL A 165 0.32 -10.63 14.52
N ILE A 166 0.14 -11.52 13.51
CA ILE A 166 -1.17 -11.80 12.89
C ILE A 166 -2.18 -12.23 13.97
N SER A 167 -1.81 -13.22 14.79
CA SER A 167 -2.65 -13.69 15.89
C SER A 167 -2.87 -12.61 16.96
N THR A 168 -1.84 -11.81 17.25
CA THR A 168 -1.94 -10.66 18.18
C THR A 168 -2.96 -9.64 17.66
N TYR A 169 -2.91 -9.28 16.38
CA TYR A 169 -3.86 -8.34 15.77
C TYR A 169 -5.28 -8.88 15.78
N ARG A 170 -5.50 -10.15 15.51
CA ARG A 170 -6.83 -10.77 15.58
C ARG A 170 -7.45 -10.63 16.97
N ASN A 171 -6.65 -10.79 18.01
CA ASN A 171 -7.12 -10.66 19.40
C ASN A 171 -7.41 -9.20 19.79
N ILE A 172 -6.54 -8.27 19.38
CA ILE A 172 -6.65 -6.84 19.77
C ILE A 172 -7.69 -6.11 18.92
N PHE A 173 -7.81 -6.45 17.62
CA PHE A 173 -8.66 -5.77 16.63
C PHE A 173 -9.71 -6.71 16.05
N PRO A 174 -10.65 -7.24 16.84
CA PRO A 174 -11.58 -8.29 16.38
C PRO A 174 -12.53 -7.85 15.26
N LYS A 175 -12.67 -6.55 15.01
CA LYS A 175 -13.46 -5.98 13.91
C LYS A 175 -12.64 -5.72 12.65
N ALA A 176 -11.31 -5.81 12.71
CA ALA A 176 -10.45 -5.61 11.55
C ALA A 176 -10.29 -6.91 10.75
N VAL A 177 -10.17 -6.79 9.44
CA VAL A 177 -9.67 -7.87 8.59
C VAL A 177 -8.15 -7.90 8.74
N ILE A 178 -7.60 -9.03 9.14
CA ILE A 178 -6.15 -9.16 9.33
C ILE A 178 -5.53 -9.85 8.12
N GLY A 179 -4.36 -9.40 7.70
CA GLY A 179 -3.64 -9.92 6.56
C GLY A 179 -2.12 -9.84 6.73
N TYR A 180 -1.42 -10.23 5.68
CA TYR A 180 0.03 -10.20 5.59
C TYR A 180 0.51 -9.45 4.35
N SER A 181 1.53 -8.62 4.49
CA SER A 181 2.20 -7.92 3.40
C SER A 181 3.69 -8.28 3.43
N GLY A 182 4.06 -9.32 2.68
CA GLY A 182 5.40 -9.90 2.69
C GLY A 182 6.37 -9.20 1.75
N HIS A 183 7.65 -9.17 2.13
CA HIS A 183 8.77 -8.68 1.34
C HIS A 183 9.96 -9.67 1.38
N GLU A 184 9.75 -10.86 1.90
CA GLU A 184 10.70 -11.95 1.89
C GLU A 184 10.86 -12.60 0.50
N LEU A 185 11.92 -13.35 0.34
CA LEU A 185 12.13 -14.18 -0.85
C LEU A 185 11.47 -15.57 -0.68
N GLY A 186 10.95 -16.10 -1.78
CA GLY A 186 10.34 -17.43 -1.79
C GLY A 186 8.82 -17.38 -1.62
N ILE A 187 8.21 -18.54 -1.45
CA ILE A 187 6.75 -18.74 -1.46
C ILE A 187 6.18 -19.42 -0.19
N ALA A 188 7.05 -19.78 0.74
CA ALA A 188 6.63 -20.52 1.92
C ALA A 188 5.87 -19.66 2.95
N ILE A 189 6.35 -18.43 3.16
CA ILE A 189 5.84 -17.55 4.22
C ILE A 189 4.37 -17.13 4.02
N PRO A 190 3.92 -16.74 2.80
CA PRO A 190 2.50 -16.43 2.59
C PRO A 190 1.56 -17.58 3.01
N SER A 191 1.93 -18.83 2.77
CA SER A 191 1.14 -19.99 3.19
C SER A 191 1.06 -20.12 4.72
N VAL A 192 2.17 -19.84 5.42
CA VAL A 192 2.20 -19.81 6.89
C VAL A 192 1.34 -18.67 7.43
N ALA A 193 1.41 -17.49 6.81
CA ALA A 193 0.58 -16.36 7.19
C ALA A 193 -0.92 -16.68 7.07
N VAL A 194 -1.34 -17.36 5.99
CA VAL A 194 -2.73 -17.82 5.83
C VAL A 194 -3.11 -18.85 6.90
N ALA A 195 -2.21 -19.76 7.26
CA ALA A 195 -2.47 -20.74 8.31
C ALA A 195 -2.64 -20.11 9.72
N LEU A 196 -2.07 -18.95 9.95
CA LEU A 196 -2.24 -18.17 11.18
C LEU A 196 -3.56 -17.35 11.20
N GLY A 197 -4.29 -17.30 10.09
CA GLY A 197 -5.56 -16.61 9.93
C GLY A 197 -5.47 -15.27 9.27
#